data_6b7a4c3f0c08ba70981c6eb494cce887
#
_entry.id   6b7a4c3f0c08ba70981c6eb494cce887
#
_cell.length_a   1.000
_cell.length_b   1.000
_cell.length_c   1.000
_cell.angle_alpha   90.00
_cell.angle_beta   90.00
_cell.angle_gamma   90.00
#
_symmetry.space_group_name_H-M   'P 1'
#
loop_
_entity.id
_entity.type
_entity.pdbx_description
1 polymer ?
#
loop_
_entity_poly.entity_id
_entity_poly.type
_entity_poly.pdbx_seq_one_letter_code
_entity_poly.pdbx_strand_id
1 'polypeptide(L)'
;MQLVTEMGKTFRDVHLCWLGPVIPVLRLVDPAFVAPLLHAPALVAPKDMTFLGFLKPWLGDGIFLSSGDKWSRHRRLLTPAFHFDILKPYVKIFNKSVNIMHDKWKRLSLEGSARLEMFENISLMTLDSLQKCLFGFDSNCQESPSEYIAAILELSALVVKRSQNLLMFVDFFYYLTADGRRFRKACDLVHNFTDAVIRERRRTLSSQGVDEFVKAKAKSKTLDFIDVLLMAKDEHGKELSDEDIRAEADTFMFGGHDTTASALSWILYNLARHLEYQERCRQEVRELLKDREPEEIEWDDLAQLPFLTMCIKESLRLHPPAPDLLRRCTQDIVLPDGRVIPKGSICIISVFGIHHNPSVWSDPEVYDPFRFDPENPQKRSPLAFIPFSAGPRNCIGQTFAMSEMKVALALTLLRFRILPDHKEPRRKPEVILRAEGGLWLRMEPLSTGAQ
;
A
#
# COMPACT_ATOMS: atom_id res chain seq x y z
N MET A 1 -6.43 17.17 5.65
CA MET A 1 -5.59 17.53 4.48
C MET A 1 -5.65 19.00 4.15
N GLN A 2 -6.81 19.64 4.19
CA GLN A 2 -6.97 21.08 3.89
C GLN A 2 -6.04 21.97 4.73
N LEU A 3 -5.94 21.70 6.06
CA LEU A 3 -5.00 22.40 6.94
C LEU A 3 -3.53 22.20 6.52
N VAL A 4 -3.15 20.98 6.12
CA VAL A 4 -1.77 20.69 5.66
C VAL A 4 -1.46 21.47 4.38
N THR A 5 -2.40 21.56 3.46
CA THR A 5 -2.28 22.38 2.23
C THR A 5 -2.12 23.87 2.57
N GLU A 6 -2.95 24.41 3.47
CA GLU A 6 -2.86 25.83 3.88
C GLU A 6 -1.54 26.12 4.60
N MET A 7 -1.11 25.24 5.51
CA MET A 7 0.18 25.36 6.19
C MET A 7 1.34 25.30 5.20
N GLY A 8 1.27 24.45 4.18
CA GLY A 8 2.30 24.31 3.13
C GLY A 8 2.45 25.57 2.27
N LYS A 9 1.42 26.42 2.16
CA LYS A 9 1.53 27.72 1.49
C LYS A 9 2.36 28.72 2.31
N THR A 10 2.32 28.62 3.64
CA THR A 10 3.02 29.52 4.56
C THR A 10 4.39 28.96 4.94
N PHE A 11 4.48 27.67 5.26
CA PHE A 11 5.70 26.98 5.72
C PHE A 11 6.12 25.99 4.65
N ARG A 12 7.08 26.37 3.83
CA ARG A 12 7.47 25.60 2.62
C ARG A 12 8.60 24.59 2.84
N ASP A 13 9.19 24.56 4.04
CA ASP A 13 10.34 23.72 4.38
C ASP A 13 10.08 22.83 5.61
N VAL A 14 10.20 23.40 6.80
CA VAL A 14 10.04 22.72 8.10
C VAL A 14 9.25 23.61 9.05
N HIS A 15 8.30 23.02 9.76
CA HIS A 15 7.57 23.74 10.81
C HIS A 15 7.27 22.86 12.02
N LEU A 16 7.12 23.50 13.18
CA LEU A 16 6.75 22.85 14.42
C LEU A 16 5.22 22.71 14.49
N CYS A 17 4.78 21.50 14.77
CA CYS A 17 3.37 21.18 15.06
C CYS A 17 3.28 20.58 16.47
N TRP A 18 2.09 20.64 17.07
CA TRP A 18 1.80 20.00 18.34
C TRP A 18 0.76 18.91 18.16
N LEU A 19 1.06 17.70 18.63
CA LEU A 19 0.08 16.62 18.75
C LEU A 19 -0.48 16.65 20.17
N GLY A 20 -1.72 17.15 20.28
CA GLY A 20 -2.27 17.54 21.57
C GLY A 20 -1.46 18.69 22.20
N PRO A 21 -1.54 18.90 23.52
CA PRO A 21 -0.88 20.01 24.20
C PRO A 21 0.60 19.76 24.56
N VAL A 22 1.13 18.55 24.36
CA VAL A 22 2.38 18.13 25.00
C VAL A 22 3.42 17.49 24.08
N ILE A 23 3.06 17.05 22.85
CA ILE A 23 4.01 16.36 21.98
C ILE A 23 4.42 17.28 20.82
N PRO A 24 5.61 17.88 20.86
CA PRO A 24 6.13 18.66 19.75
C PRO A 24 6.58 17.73 18.62
N VAL A 25 6.25 18.09 17.40
CA VAL A 25 6.59 17.32 16.20
C VAL A 25 7.05 18.26 15.10
N LEU A 26 8.17 17.96 14.47
CA LEU A 26 8.66 18.68 13.31
C LEU A 26 8.06 18.08 12.03
N ARG A 27 7.34 18.89 11.27
CA ARG A 27 6.80 18.49 9.96
C ARG A 27 7.69 19.05 8.86
N LEU A 28 8.17 18.18 7.98
CA LEU A 28 9.02 18.50 6.84
C LEU A 28 8.22 18.32 5.55
N VAL A 29 8.26 19.32 4.68
CA VAL A 29 7.45 19.38 3.44
C VAL A 29 8.26 19.75 2.20
N ASP A 30 9.59 19.80 2.29
CA ASP A 30 10.50 20.11 1.18
C ASP A 30 11.48 18.96 0.93
N PRO A 31 11.73 18.59 -0.35
CA PRO A 31 12.62 17.50 -0.73
C PRO A 31 14.05 17.62 -0.17
N ALA A 32 14.63 18.81 -0.12
CA ALA A 32 16.00 19.02 0.38
C ALA A 32 16.05 18.80 1.91
N PHE A 33 15.01 19.19 2.63
CA PHE A 33 14.95 19.09 4.08
C PHE A 33 14.60 17.68 4.58
N VAL A 34 13.93 16.86 3.77
CA VAL A 34 13.67 15.45 4.14
C VAL A 34 14.84 14.52 3.80
N ALA A 35 15.73 14.93 2.91
CA ALA A 35 16.88 14.13 2.48
C ALA A 35 17.74 13.59 3.63
N PRO A 36 18.16 14.42 4.64
CA PRO A 36 18.96 13.95 5.75
C PRO A 36 18.29 12.85 6.59
N LEU A 37 16.95 12.86 6.68
CA LEU A 37 16.17 11.86 7.42
C LEU A 37 15.94 10.59 6.62
N LEU A 38 15.63 10.72 5.32
CA LEU A 38 15.31 9.58 4.45
C LEU A 38 16.54 8.77 4.07
N HIS A 39 17.70 9.42 3.90
CA HIS A 39 18.95 8.76 3.57
C HIS A 39 19.76 8.33 4.80
N ALA A 40 19.33 8.75 6.01
CA ALA A 40 19.99 8.34 7.24
C ALA A 40 20.01 6.81 7.38
N PRO A 41 21.08 6.25 7.96
CA PRO A 41 21.06 4.86 8.40
C PRO A 41 19.84 4.58 9.28
N ALA A 42 19.30 3.36 9.17
CA ALA A 42 18.06 3.00 9.88
C ALA A 42 18.12 3.17 11.41
N LEU A 43 19.32 3.17 11.98
CA LEU A 43 19.58 3.43 13.41
C LEU A 43 19.53 4.90 13.79
N VAL A 44 19.82 5.81 12.85
CA VAL A 44 19.88 7.27 13.10
C VAL A 44 18.48 7.89 13.09
N ALA A 45 17.63 7.47 12.18
CA ALA A 45 16.26 7.93 12.08
C ALA A 45 15.27 6.74 11.96
N PRO A 46 15.16 5.91 13.02
CA PRO A 46 14.19 4.81 13.03
C PRO A 46 12.76 5.34 12.96
N LYS A 47 11.81 4.44 12.67
CA LYS A 47 10.38 4.76 12.75
C LYS A 47 10.00 5.15 14.18
N ASP A 48 9.17 6.17 14.32
CA ASP A 48 8.65 6.56 15.63
C ASP A 48 7.55 5.59 16.07
N MET A 49 7.69 5.09 17.30
CA MET A 49 6.80 4.09 17.87
C MET A 49 5.66 4.67 18.71
N THR A 50 5.57 6.00 18.87
CA THR A 50 4.50 6.63 19.65
C THR A 50 3.12 6.29 19.10
N PHE A 51 2.98 6.24 17.77
CA PHE A 51 1.75 5.87 17.08
C PHE A 51 1.84 4.48 16.45
N LEU A 52 2.98 4.16 15.82
CA LEU A 52 3.15 2.88 15.15
C LEU A 52 3.20 1.71 16.14
N GLY A 53 3.50 1.97 17.41
CA GLY A 53 3.47 0.98 18.49
C GLY A 53 2.09 0.34 18.69
N PHE A 54 1.00 1.02 18.32
CA PHE A 54 -0.35 0.44 18.40
C PHE A 54 -0.56 -0.76 17.47
N LEU A 55 0.22 -0.84 16.41
CA LEU A 55 0.22 -1.96 15.48
C LEU A 55 1.01 -3.17 15.98
N LYS A 56 1.91 -2.98 16.96
CA LYS A 56 2.83 -4.03 17.40
C LYS A 56 2.16 -5.31 17.91
N PRO A 57 1.06 -5.25 18.69
CA PRO A 57 0.37 -6.48 19.13
C PRO A 57 -0.22 -7.29 17.98
N TRP A 58 -0.51 -6.67 16.84
CA TRP A 58 -0.98 -7.32 15.62
C TRP A 58 0.18 -7.75 14.71
N LEU A 59 1.03 -6.80 14.30
CA LEU A 59 2.05 -7.02 13.28
C LEU A 59 3.35 -7.64 13.82
N GLY A 60 3.46 -7.80 15.14
CA GLY A 60 4.70 -8.28 15.75
C GLY A 60 5.88 -7.34 15.49
N ASP A 61 7.07 -7.93 15.42
CA ASP A 61 8.33 -7.21 15.20
C ASP A 61 8.92 -7.49 13.80
N GLY A 62 8.04 -7.47 12.78
CA GLY A 62 8.39 -7.63 11.37
C GLY A 62 9.08 -6.41 10.76
N ILE A 63 9.37 -6.46 9.47
CA ILE A 63 10.12 -5.43 8.72
C ILE A 63 9.52 -4.02 8.84
N PHE A 64 8.22 -3.91 9.06
CA PHE A 64 7.57 -2.61 9.20
C PHE A 64 7.92 -1.92 10.51
N LEU A 65 7.93 -2.63 11.65
CA LEU A 65 8.11 -2.07 12.99
C LEU A 65 9.52 -2.29 13.57
N SER A 66 10.25 -3.31 13.13
CA SER A 66 11.59 -3.60 13.62
C SER A 66 12.61 -2.51 13.27
N SER A 67 13.72 -2.49 13.98
CA SER A 67 14.84 -1.55 13.78
C SER A 67 16.18 -2.26 13.95
N GLY A 68 17.28 -1.56 13.68
CA GLY A 68 18.63 -2.05 13.88
C GLY A 68 18.95 -3.31 13.05
N ASP A 69 19.74 -4.19 13.66
CA ASP A 69 20.25 -5.41 13.01
C ASP A 69 19.13 -6.37 12.63
N LYS A 70 18.07 -6.47 13.46
CA LYS A 70 16.89 -7.28 13.13
C LYS A 70 16.25 -6.81 11.83
N TRP A 71 16.01 -5.49 11.71
CA TRP A 71 15.46 -4.93 10.49
C TRP A 71 16.36 -5.19 9.28
N SER A 72 17.67 -4.97 9.42
CA SER A 72 18.63 -5.18 8.34
C SER A 72 18.66 -6.64 7.87
N ARG A 73 18.63 -7.57 8.83
CA ARG A 73 18.57 -9.02 8.55
C ARG A 73 17.27 -9.37 7.82
N HIS A 74 16.13 -8.95 8.34
CA HIS A 74 14.82 -9.21 7.73
C HIS A 74 14.73 -8.60 6.33
N ARG A 75 15.18 -7.34 6.14
CA ARG A 75 15.19 -6.70 4.81
C ARG A 75 15.96 -7.51 3.78
N ARG A 76 17.14 -8.07 4.14
CA ARG A 76 17.93 -8.92 3.24
C ARG A 76 17.22 -10.23 2.92
N LEU A 77 16.66 -10.91 3.93
CA LEU A 77 15.95 -12.18 3.75
C LEU A 77 14.67 -12.06 2.93
N LEU A 78 13.97 -10.92 3.04
CA LEU A 78 12.70 -10.68 2.36
C LEU A 78 12.88 -10.18 0.92
N THR A 79 13.99 -9.50 0.60
CA THR A 79 14.19 -8.88 -0.72
C THR A 79 14.05 -9.89 -1.88
N PRO A 80 14.55 -11.15 -1.80
CA PRO A 80 14.36 -12.14 -2.85
C PRO A 80 12.89 -12.48 -3.16
N ALA A 81 11.99 -12.40 -2.17
CA ALA A 81 10.56 -12.66 -2.36
C ALA A 81 9.88 -11.59 -3.25
N PHE A 82 10.52 -10.46 -3.48
CA PHE A 82 10.05 -9.39 -4.36
C PHE A 82 10.84 -9.32 -5.69
N HIS A 83 11.63 -10.34 -5.98
CA HIS A 83 12.30 -10.46 -7.28
C HIS A 83 11.27 -10.76 -8.38
N PHE A 84 11.55 -10.32 -9.61
CA PHE A 84 10.62 -10.47 -10.73
C PHE A 84 10.20 -11.92 -11.00
N ASP A 85 11.10 -12.90 -10.80
CA ASP A 85 10.78 -14.33 -10.99
C ASP A 85 9.68 -14.83 -10.04
N ILE A 86 9.59 -14.25 -8.83
CA ILE A 86 8.53 -14.54 -7.86
C ILE A 86 7.27 -13.76 -8.19
N LEU A 87 7.40 -12.50 -8.63
CA LEU A 87 6.25 -11.63 -8.89
C LEU A 87 5.57 -11.93 -10.23
N LYS A 88 6.31 -12.40 -11.24
CA LYS A 88 5.76 -12.68 -12.57
C LYS A 88 4.55 -13.61 -12.55
N PRO A 89 4.57 -14.76 -11.85
CA PRO A 89 3.39 -15.63 -11.71
C PRO A 89 2.20 -14.96 -11.02
N TYR A 90 2.41 -13.97 -10.15
CA TYR A 90 1.35 -13.30 -9.41
C TYR A 90 0.43 -12.47 -10.32
N VAL A 91 0.90 -12.06 -11.49
CA VAL A 91 0.07 -11.35 -12.47
C VAL A 91 -1.16 -12.15 -12.84
N LYS A 92 -1.08 -13.48 -12.92
CA LYS A 92 -2.25 -14.36 -13.14
C LYS A 92 -3.23 -14.32 -11.97
N ILE A 93 -2.71 -14.22 -10.74
CA ILE A 93 -3.54 -14.07 -9.55
C ILE A 93 -4.27 -12.73 -9.59
N PHE A 94 -3.58 -11.65 -9.96
CA PHE A 94 -4.20 -10.32 -10.11
C PHE A 94 -5.31 -10.34 -11.14
N ASN A 95 -5.08 -10.91 -12.34
CA ASN A 95 -6.13 -11.08 -13.35
C ASN A 95 -7.36 -11.79 -12.79
N LYS A 96 -7.14 -12.93 -12.10
CA LYS A 96 -8.24 -13.73 -11.50
C LYS A 96 -9.02 -12.91 -10.45
N SER A 97 -8.33 -12.23 -9.53
CA SER A 97 -8.98 -11.46 -8.47
C SER A 97 -9.74 -10.25 -9.03
N VAL A 98 -9.21 -9.60 -10.06
CA VAL A 98 -9.88 -8.51 -10.77
C VAL A 98 -11.11 -9.02 -11.53
N ASN A 99 -11.04 -10.19 -12.17
CA ASN A 99 -12.18 -10.79 -12.86
C ASN A 99 -13.35 -11.04 -11.91
N ILE A 100 -13.10 -11.59 -10.71
CA ILE A 100 -14.11 -11.80 -9.67
C ILE A 100 -14.78 -10.47 -9.29
N MET A 101 -13.99 -9.42 -9.06
CA MET A 101 -14.50 -8.08 -8.75
C MET A 101 -15.38 -7.53 -9.89
N HIS A 102 -14.95 -7.67 -11.14
CA HIS A 102 -15.69 -7.18 -12.30
C HIS A 102 -17.00 -7.94 -12.52
N ASP A 103 -17.02 -9.25 -12.30
CA ASP A 103 -18.24 -10.04 -12.42
C ASP A 103 -19.26 -9.63 -11.36
N LYS A 104 -18.81 -9.35 -10.13
CA LYS A 104 -19.65 -8.75 -9.08
C LYS A 104 -20.19 -7.39 -9.51
N TRP A 105 -19.37 -6.50 -10.05
CA TRP A 105 -19.79 -5.18 -10.50
C TRP A 105 -20.80 -5.24 -11.66
N LYS A 106 -20.62 -6.16 -12.61
CA LYS A 106 -21.59 -6.40 -13.69
C LYS A 106 -22.94 -6.85 -13.14
N ARG A 107 -22.97 -7.80 -12.18
CA ARG A 107 -24.22 -8.24 -11.53
C ARG A 107 -24.93 -7.07 -10.85
N LEU A 108 -24.21 -6.31 -10.03
CA LEU A 108 -24.77 -5.13 -9.34
C LEU A 108 -25.31 -4.09 -10.32
N SER A 109 -24.63 -3.87 -11.45
CA SER A 109 -25.10 -2.95 -12.50
C SER A 109 -26.40 -3.42 -13.15
N LEU A 110 -26.54 -4.73 -13.41
CA LEU A 110 -27.78 -5.32 -13.95
C LEU A 110 -28.96 -5.21 -12.97
N GLU A 111 -28.67 -5.23 -11.67
CA GLU A 111 -29.66 -5.02 -10.59
C GLU A 111 -30.00 -3.52 -10.37
N GLY A 112 -29.46 -2.62 -11.20
CA GLY A 112 -29.70 -1.19 -11.15
C GLY A 112 -28.76 -0.41 -10.22
N SER A 113 -27.72 -1.06 -9.65
CA SER A 113 -26.76 -0.47 -8.73
C SER A 113 -25.42 -0.22 -9.41
N ALA A 114 -25.38 0.73 -10.36
CA ALA A 114 -24.13 1.11 -11.02
C ALA A 114 -23.23 2.00 -10.13
N ARG A 115 -23.76 2.55 -9.03
CA ARG A 115 -23.03 3.40 -8.06
C ARG A 115 -22.40 2.54 -6.97
N LEU A 116 -21.07 2.50 -6.94
CA LEU A 116 -20.29 1.61 -6.07
C LEU A 116 -19.34 2.39 -5.15
N GLU A 117 -19.16 1.90 -3.94
CA GLU A 117 -18.12 2.40 -3.02
C GLU A 117 -16.78 1.73 -3.35
N MET A 118 -15.78 2.54 -3.71
CA MET A 118 -14.53 2.01 -4.27
C MET A 118 -13.63 1.37 -3.22
N PHE A 119 -13.47 1.99 -2.04
CA PHE A 119 -12.56 1.43 -1.03
C PHE A 119 -13.00 0.04 -0.55
N GLU A 120 -14.28 -0.18 -0.33
CA GLU A 120 -14.79 -1.48 0.11
C GLU A 120 -14.56 -2.56 -0.97
N ASN A 121 -15.00 -2.28 -2.19
CA ASN A 121 -14.92 -3.24 -3.28
C ASN A 121 -13.46 -3.57 -3.65
N ILE A 122 -12.61 -2.54 -3.74
CA ILE A 122 -11.21 -2.73 -4.12
C ILE A 122 -10.41 -3.35 -2.96
N SER A 123 -10.72 -3.02 -1.69
CA SER A 123 -10.08 -3.67 -0.53
C SER A 123 -10.32 -5.19 -0.53
N LEU A 124 -11.52 -5.63 -0.87
CA LEU A 124 -11.79 -7.07 -0.97
C LEU A 124 -10.99 -7.73 -2.10
N MET A 125 -10.83 -7.06 -3.24
CA MET A 125 -10.02 -7.56 -4.35
C MET A 125 -8.54 -7.64 -3.99
N THR A 126 -7.97 -6.59 -3.36
CA THR A 126 -6.56 -6.58 -2.95
C THR A 126 -6.28 -7.57 -1.80
N LEU A 127 -7.22 -7.78 -0.89
CA LEU A 127 -7.13 -8.82 0.14
C LEU A 127 -7.17 -10.22 -0.45
N ASP A 128 -8.05 -10.46 -1.43
CA ASP A 128 -8.17 -11.73 -2.14
C ASP A 128 -6.86 -12.06 -2.89
N SER A 129 -6.31 -11.12 -3.64
CA SER A 129 -5.05 -11.32 -4.36
C SER A 129 -3.87 -11.54 -3.41
N LEU A 130 -3.77 -10.76 -2.32
CA LEU A 130 -2.73 -10.93 -1.31
C LEU A 130 -2.80 -12.30 -0.62
N GLN A 131 -3.98 -12.75 -0.22
CA GLN A 131 -4.14 -14.06 0.41
C GLN A 131 -3.66 -15.19 -0.51
N LYS A 132 -3.98 -15.10 -1.80
CA LYS A 132 -3.50 -16.05 -2.81
C LYS A 132 -1.98 -15.97 -3.00
N CYS A 133 -1.40 -14.76 -3.03
CA CYS A 133 0.06 -14.57 -3.18
C CYS A 133 0.84 -14.92 -1.92
N LEU A 134 0.33 -14.59 -0.73
CA LEU A 134 1.03 -14.82 0.54
C LEU A 134 0.92 -16.27 1.02
N PHE A 135 -0.29 -16.83 0.96
CA PHE A 135 -0.62 -18.10 1.58
C PHE A 135 -0.95 -19.22 0.58
N GLY A 136 -1.09 -18.90 -0.71
CA GLY A 136 -1.58 -19.86 -1.71
C GLY A 136 -3.02 -20.31 -1.44
N PHE A 137 -3.82 -19.51 -0.73
CA PHE A 137 -5.15 -19.85 -0.28
C PHE A 137 -6.21 -18.98 -0.96
N ASP A 138 -7.26 -19.60 -1.45
CA ASP A 138 -8.42 -18.92 -2.06
C ASP A 138 -9.56 -18.89 -1.04
N SER A 139 -9.78 -17.74 -0.40
CA SER A 139 -10.82 -17.56 0.61
C SER A 139 -12.18 -17.24 0.04
N ASN A 140 -12.28 -16.94 -1.26
CA ASN A 140 -13.50 -16.43 -1.90
C ASN A 140 -14.09 -15.20 -1.20
N CYS A 141 -13.24 -14.37 -0.57
CA CYS A 141 -13.67 -13.26 0.30
C CYS A 141 -14.40 -12.13 -0.44
N GLN A 142 -14.30 -12.07 -1.75
CA GLN A 142 -15.03 -11.10 -2.55
C GLN A 142 -16.53 -11.45 -2.68
N GLU A 143 -16.88 -12.72 -2.60
CA GLU A 143 -18.25 -13.23 -2.76
C GLU A 143 -18.89 -13.67 -1.44
N SER A 144 -18.08 -14.12 -0.49
CA SER A 144 -18.56 -14.65 0.80
C SER A 144 -17.81 -14.03 1.98
N PRO A 145 -18.49 -13.75 3.10
CA PRO A 145 -17.83 -13.25 4.31
C PRO A 145 -16.72 -14.21 4.77
N SER A 146 -15.56 -13.66 5.13
CA SER A 146 -14.45 -14.39 5.73
C SER A 146 -14.15 -13.81 7.11
N GLU A 147 -14.12 -14.66 8.14
CA GLU A 147 -13.79 -14.22 9.51
C GLU A 147 -12.38 -13.61 9.58
N TYR A 148 -11.42 -14.20 8.87
CA TYR A 148 -10.05 -13.67 8.79
C TYR A 148 -10.02 -12.26 8.18
N ILE A 149 -10.68 -12.06 7.05
CA ILE A 149 -10.75 -10.75 6.38
C ILE A 149 -11.50 -9.73 7.23
N ALA A 150 -12.61 -10.13 7.86
CA ALA A 150 -13.34 -9.27 8.80
C ALA A 150 -12.44 -8.81 9.96
N ALA A 151 -11.61 -9.71 10.50
CA ALA A 151 -10.68 -9.39 11.58
C ALA A 151 -9.58 -8.39 11.12
N ILE A 152 -9.04 -8.54 9.91
CA ILE A 152 -8.07 -7.60 9.32
C ILE A 152 -8.67 -6.18 9.20
N LEU A 153 -9.88 -6.07 8.65
CA LEU A 153 -10.57 -4.79 8.51
C LEU A 153 -10.90 -4.18 9.87
N GLU A 154 -11.32 -5.01 10.83
CA GLU A 154 -11.60 -4.56 12.21
C GLU A 154 -10.33 -4.04 12.90
N LEU A 155 -9.21 -4.75 12.80
CA LEU A 155 -7.92 -4.33 13.36
C LEU A 155 -7.50 -2.97 12.81
N SER A 156 -7.57 -2.77 11.50
CA SER A 156 -7.26 -1.51 10.85
C SER A 156 -8.12 -0.36 11.39
N ALA A 157 -9.44 -0.57 11.49
CA ALA A 157 -10.37 0.43 12.01
C ALA A 157 -10.11 0.77 13.50
N LEU A 158 -9.81 -0.24 14.32
CA LEU A 158 -9.56 -0.05 15.76
C LEU A 158 -8.24 0.69 16.02
N VAL A 159 -7.19 0.46 15.22
CA VAL A 159 -5.93 1.22 15.30
C VAL A 159 -6.17 2.70 14.98
N VAL A 160 -6.90 3.00 13.92
CA VAL A 160 -7.28 4.38 13.57
C VAL A 160 -8.07 5.03 14.70
N LYS A 161 -9.09 4.35 15.23
CA LYS A 161 -9.92 4.87 16.33
C LYS A 161 -9.08 5.12 17.59
N ARG A 162 -8.15 4.21 17.92
CA ARG A 162 -7.24 4.35 19.06
C ARG A 162 -6.35 5.60 18.92
N SER A 163 -5.81 5.87 17.74
CA SER A 163 -4.93 7.01 17.49
C SER A 163 -5.60 8.38 17.64
N GLN A 164 -6.93 8.43 17.65
CA GLN A 164 -7.71 9.67 17.77
C GLN A 164 -7.98 10.08 19.22
N ASN A 165 -7.62 9.24 20.21
CA ASN A 165 -7.89 9.50 21.62
C ASN A 165 -6.63 9.30 22.47
N LEU A 166 -6.08 10.39 23.00
CA LEU A 166 -4.83 10.40 23.79
C LEU A 166 -4.88 9.49 25.03
N LEU A 167 -6.04 9.35 25.69
CA LEU A 167 -6.17 8.43 26.84
C LEU A 167 -5.93 6.97 26.44
N MET A 168 -6.29 6.63 25.19
CA MET A 168 -6.12 5.28 24.66
C MET A 168 -4.68 4.97 24.24
N PHE A 169 -3.76 5.95 24.30
CA PHE A 169 -2.33 5.71 24.08
C PHE A 169 -1.72 4.84 25.17
N VAL A 170 -2.29 4.87 26.37
CA VAL A 170 -1.89 4.00 27.49
C VAL A 170 -2.59 2.65 27.33
N ASP A 171 -1.81 1.58 27.14
CA ASP A 171 -2.30 0.22 26.92
C ASP A 171 -3.30 -0.25 28.00
N PHE A 172 -2.99 0.07 29.25
CA PHE A 172 -3.86 -0.28 30.38
C PHE A 172 -5.30 0.21 30.18
N PHE A 173 -5.49 1.51 29.86
CA PHE A 173 -6.82 2.07 29.62
C PHE A 173 -7.47 1.49 28.36
N TYR A 174 -6.69 1.34 27.30
CA TYR A 174 -7.21 0.80 26.03
C TYR A 174 -7.79 -0.60 26.20
N TYR A 175 -7.04 -1.54 26.82
CA TYR A 175 -7.48 -2.92 26.96
C TYR A 175 -8.60 -3.14 27.98
N LEU A 176 -8.95 -2.16 28.80
CA LEU A 176 -10.16 -2.16 29.62
C LEU A 176 -11.43 -1.84 28.80
N THR A 177 -11.30 -1.19 27.66
CA THR A 177 -12.45 -0.84 26.79
C THR A 177 -12.98 -2.05 26.01
N ALA A 178 -14.20 -1.90 25.48
CA ALA A 178 -14.76 -2.87 24.54
C ALA A 178 -13.89 -2.99 23.26
N ASP A 179 -13.39 -1.85 22.75
CA ASP A 179 -12.54 -1.81 21.58
C ASP A 179 -11.21 -2.55 21.80
N GLY A 180 -10.58 -2.38 22.95
CA GLY A 180 -9.33 -3.10 23.27
C GLY A 180 -9.53 -4.61 23.39
N ARG A 181 -10.69 -5.07 23.93
CA ARG A 181 -11.02 -6.50 23.96
C ARG A 181 -11.30 -7.06 22.56
N ARG A 182 -12.00 -6.30 21.70
CA ARG A 182 -12.24 -6.67 20.29
C ARG A 182 -10.92 -6.75 19.52
N PHE A 183 -10.04 -5.77 19.72
CA PHE A 183 -8.71 -5.75 19.11
C PHE A 183 -7.91 -7.00 19.46
N ARG A 184 -7.86 -7.39 20.73
CA ARG A 184 -7.15 -8.61 21.18
C ARG A 184 -7.75 -9.86 20.52
N LYS A 185 -9.09 -10.01 20.54
CA LYS A 185 -9.77 -11.14 19.91
C LYS A 185 -9.46 -11.24 18.40
N ALA A 186 -9.44 -10.12 17.70
CA ALA A 186 -9.12 -10.07 16.28
C ALA A 186 -7.64 -10.42 16.03
N CYS A 187 -6.70 -9.95 16.87
CA CYS A 187 -5.29 -10.38 16.81
C CYS A 187 -5.15 -11.90 16.97
N ASP A 188 -5.80 -12.48 17.98
CA ASP A 188 -5.75 -13.92 18.23
C ASP A 188 -6.25 -14.72 17.02
N LEU A 189 -7.34 -14.26 16.37
CA LEU A 189 -7.90 -14.91 15.20
C LEU A 189 -6.90 -14.87 14.01
N VAL A 190 -6.34 -13.70 13.73
CA VAL A 190 -5.38 -13.51 12.64
C VAL A 190 -4.11 -14.32 12.87
N HIS A 191 -3.54 -14.29 14.08
CA HIS A 191 -2.34 -15.05 14.43
C HIS A 191 -2.56 -16.55 14.34
N ASN A 192 -3.71 -17.06 14.85
CA ASN A 192 -4.03 -18.48 14.77
C ASN A 192 -4.14 -18.97 13.33
N PHE A 193 -4.71 -18.17 12.43
CA PHE A 193 -4.77 -18.49 11.01
C PHE A 193 -3.36 -18.57 10.39
N THR A 194 -2.56 -17.51 10.56
CA THR A 194 -1.19 -17.46 10.02
C THR A 194 -0.32 -18.58 10.58
N ASP A 195 -0.38 -18.84 11.89
CA ASP A 195 0.34 -19.94 12.53
C ASP A 195 -0.10 -21.33 12.01
N ALA A 196 -1.38 -21.51 11.69
CA ALA A 196 -1.86 -22.77 11.12
C ALA A 196 -1.27 -23.00 9.70
N VAL A 197 -1.23 -21.94 8.87
CA VAL A 197 -0.62 -22.01 7.54
C VAL A 197 0.87 -22.34 7.63
N ILE A 198 1.61 -21.65 8.51
CA ILE A 198 3.05 -21.87 8.71
C ILE A 198 3.32 -23.33 9.15
N ARG A 199 2.59 -23.84 10.14
CA ARG A 199 2.73 -25.20 10.62
C ARG A 199 2.47 -26.24 9.53
N GLU A 200 1.44 -26.05 8.72
CA GLU A 200 1.12 -26.97 7.63
C GLU A 200 2.21 -26.97 6.55
N ARG A 201 2.74 -25.81 6.19
CA ARG A 201 3.85 -25.69 5.22
C ARG A 201 5.12 -26.34 5.75
N ARG A 202 5.46 -26.17 7.04
CA ARG A 202 6.63 -26.83 7.64
C ARG A 202 6.49 -28.37 7.64
N ARG A 203 5.29 -28.88 7.94
CA ARG A 203 5.04 -30.34 7.85
C ARG A 203 5.27 -30.86 6.44
N THR A 204 4.74 -30.17 5.44
CA THR A 204 4.92 -30.54 4.03
C THR A 204 6.39 -30.52 3.62
N LEU A 205 7.13 -29.45 3.97
CA LEU A 205 8.56 -29.34 3.72
C LEU A 205 9.37 -30.46 4.40
N SER A 206 9.03 -30.79 5.64
CA SER A 206 9.72 -31.84 6.41
C SER A 206 9.44 -33.25 5.84
N SER A 207 8.25 -33.48 5.30
CA SER A 207 7.86 -34.81 4.77
C SER A 207 8.39 -35.07 3.36
N GLN A 208 8.50 -34.06 2.51
CA GLN A 208 8.88 -34.19 1.10
C GLN A 208 10.35 -33.82 0.84
N GLY A 209 10.97 -33.03 1.71
CA GLY A 209 12.24 -32.38 1.46
C GLY A 209 12.13 -31.15 0.55
N VAL A 210 13.07 -30.21 0.70
CA VAL A 210 13.04 -28.91 0.02
C VAL A 210 13.06 -29.07 -1.51
N ASP A 211 13.91 -29.96 -2.05
CA ASP A 211 14.05 -30.11 -3.50
C ASP A 211 12.79 -30.66 -4.17
N GLU A 212 12.12 -31.63 -3.53
CA GLU A 212 10.87 -32.19 -4.06
C GLU A 212 9.72 -31.21 -3.92
N PHE A 213 9.66 -30.48 -2.81
CA PHE A 213 8.69 -29.40 -2.59
C PHE A 213 8.83 -28.31 -3.66
N VAL A 214 10.06 -27.82 -3.91
CA VAL A 214 10.30 -26.80 -4.95
C VAL A 214 9.94 -27.35 -6.34
N LYS A 215 10.26 -28.59 -6.66
CA LYS A 215 9.86 -29.23 -7.93
C LYS A 215 8.34 -29.34 -8.06
N ALA A 216 7.63 -29.69 -7.00
CA ALA A 216 6.17 -29.77 -6.99
C ALA A 216 5.54 -28.39 -7.20
N LYS A 217 6.05 -27.37 -6.51
CA LYS A 217 5.62 -25.97 -6.69
C LYS A 217 5.99 -25.40 -8.05
N ALA A 218 7.15 -25.77 -8.61
CA ALA A 218 7.54 -25.39 -9.97
C ALA A 218 6.59 -25.95 -11.04
N LYS A 219 5.99 -27.13 -10.82
CA LYS A 219 4.93 -27.66 -11.69
C LYS A 219 3.64 -26.81 -11.60
N SER A 220 3.30 -26.29 -10.42
CA SER A 220 2.18 -25.33 -10.23
C SER A 220 2.55 -23.91 -10.64
N LYS A 221 3.82 -23.64 -10.97
CA LYS A 221 4.40 -22.36 -11.39
C LYS A 221 4.28 -21.22 -10.38
N THR A 222 4.02 -21.49 -9.08
CA THR A 222 3.85 -20.42 -8.10
C THR A 222 4.40 -20.83 -6.74
N LEU A 223 5.49 -20.17 -6.30
CA LEU A 223 5.88 -20.13 -4.90
C LEU A 223 5.10 -19.00 -4.23
N ASP A 224 4.43 -19.29 -3.15
CA ASP A 224 3.83 -18.23 -2.34
C ASP A 224 4.88 -17.59 -1.39
N PHE A 225 4.52 -16.45 -0.82
CA PHE A 225 5.45 -15.69 0.00
C PHE A 225 5.93 -16.48 1.24
N ILE A 226 5.05 -17.25 1.87
CA ILE A 226 5.42 -18.09 3.04
C ILE A 226 6.39 -19.17 2.63
N ASP A 227 6.25 -19.80 1.47
CA ASP A 227 7.20 -20.79 0.97
C ASP A 227 8.61 -20.17 0.85
N VAL A 228 8.70 -18.96 0.30
CA VAL A 228 9.98 -18.24 0.19
C VAL A 228 10.60 -17.97 1.56
N LEU A 229 9.80 -17.53 2.54
CA LEU A 229 10.29 -17.24 3.87
C LEU A 229 10.75 -18.46 4.64
N LEU A 230 10.04 -19.59 4.50
CA LEU A 230 10.40 -20.86 5.13
C LEU A 230 11.73 -21.42 4.62
N MET A 231 12.11 -21.10 3.39
CA MET A 231 13.36 -21.54 2.77
C MET A 231 14.50 -20.52 2.92
N ALA A 232 14.20 -19.29 3.37
CA ALA A 232 15.19 -18.23 3.48
C ALA A 232 16.19 -18.50 4.61
N LYS A 233 17.49 -18.36 4.29
CA LYS A 233 18.61 -18.48 5.24
C LYS A 233 19.52 -17.26 5.12
N ASP A 234 20.01 -16.78 6.25
CA ASP A 234 21.02 -15.73 6.27
C ASP A 234 22.44 -16.27 5.95
N GLU A 235 23.42 -15.38 5.96
CA GLU A 235 24.84 -15.70 5.69
C GLU A 235 25.44 -16.74 6.64
N HIS A 236 24.81 -16.98 7.79
CA HIS A 236 25.20 -17.99 8.77
C HIS A 236 24.36 -19.27 8.68
N GLY A 237 23.51 -19.38 7.67
CA GLY A 237 22.60 -20.51 7.48
C GLY A 237 21.40 -20.52 8.42
N LYS A 238 21.15 -19.43 9.19
CA LYS A 238 20.05 -19.34 10.15
C LYS A 238 18.75 -18.96 9.44
N GLU A 239 17.71 -19.75 9.69
CA GLU A 239 16.34 -19.52 9.21
C GLU A 239 15.61 -18.44 10.01
N LEU A 240 14.47 -17.97 9.51
CA LEU A 240 13.50 -17.18 10.27
C LEU A 240 12.74 -18.10 11.24
N SER A 241 12.45 -17.60 12.44
CA SER A 241 11.54 -18.27 13.36
C SER A 241 10.08 -18.22 12.86
N ASP A 242 9.21 -19.11 13.33
CA ASP A 242 7.79 -19.07 12.98
C ASP A 242 7.13 -17.76 13.43
N GLU A 243 7.59 -17.19 14.56
CA GLU A 243 7.15 -15.88 15.03
C GLU A 243 7.57 -14.77 14.08
N ASP A 244 8.80 -14.78 13.57
CA ASP A 244 9.27 -13.81 12.58
C ASP A 244 8.50 -13.96 11.26
N ILE A 245 8.26 -15.19 10.79
CA ILE A 245 7.48 -15.45 9.56
C ILE A 245 6.05 -14.94 9.72
N ARG A 246 5.41 -15.19 10.87
CA ARG A 246 4.08 -14.65 11.19
C ARG A 246 4.07 -13.13 11.16
N ALA A 247 5.04 -12.49 11.84
CA ALA A 247 5.14 -11.04 11.88
C ALA A 247 5.30 -10.43 10.47
N GLU A 248 6.05 -11.08 9.59
CA GLU A 248 6.17 -10.63 8.20
C GLU A 248 4.89 -10.85 7.41
N ALA A 249 4.23 -12.00 7.52
CA ALA A 249 2.98 -12.29 6.82
C ALA A 249 1.87 -11.29 7.23
N ASP A 250 1.70 -11.06 8.53
CA ASP A 250 0.72 -10.11 9.05
C ASP A 250 1.06 -8.66 8.63
N THR A 251 2.36 -8.32 8.60
CA THR A 251 2.84 -7.02 8.08
C THR A 251 2.48 -6.83 6.60
N PHE A 252 2.66 -7.85 5.76
CA PHE A 252 2.32 -7.74 4.34
C PHE A 252 0.83 -7.74 4.09
N MET A 253 0.05 -8.49 4.88
CA MET A 253 -1.41 -8.40 4.84
C MET A 253 -1.91 -7.00 5.18
N PHE A 254 -1.35 -6.36 6.20
CA PHE A 254 -1.68 -4.97 6.54
C PHE A 254 -1.23 -3.98 5.46
N GLY A 255 0.07 -4.02 5.10
CA GLY A 255 0.67 -3.00 4.23
C GLY A 255 0.25 -3.10 2.77
N GLY A 256 -0.06 -4.30 2.27
CA GLY A 256 -0.31 -4.53 0.85
C GLY A 256 -1.75 -4.27 0.42
N HIS A 257 -2.76 -4.60 1.23
CA HIS A 257 -4.14 -4.44 0.79
C HIS A 257 -4.62 -2.99 0.85
N ASP A 258 -4.49 -2.35 1.99
CA ASP A 258 -5.13 -1.06 2.29
C ASP A 258 -4.51 0.11 1.50
N THR A 259 -3.19 0.09 1.34
CA THR A 259 -2.47 1.08 0.54
C THR A 259 -2.78 0.98 -0.95
N THR A 260 -2.80 -0.25 -1.49
CA THR A 260 -3.11 -0.49 -2.90
C THR A 260 -4.58 -0.19 -3.20
N ALA A 261 -5.50 -0.56 -2.29
CA ALA A 261 -6.91 -0.23 -2.42
C ALA A 261 -7.16 1.29 -2.41
N SER A 262 -6.48 2.02 -1.52
CA SER A 262 -6.52 3.47 -1.48
C SER A 262 -6.00 4.08 -2.79
N ALA A 263 -4.83 3.63 -3.26
CA ALA A 263 -4.26 4.10 -4.52
C ALA A 263 -5.23 3.89 -5.70
N LEU A 264 -5.71 2.66 -5.89
CA LEU A 264 -6.63 2.31 -6.97
C LEU A 264 -7.93 3.14 -6.92
N SER A 265 -8.51 3.30 -5.72
CA SER A 265 -9.74 4.09 -5.54
C SER A 265 -9.55 5.54 -5.99
N TRP A 266 -8.45 6.17 -5.59
CA TRP A 266 -8.16 7.55 -5.99
C TRP A 266 -7.73 7.68 -7.45
N ILE A 267 -7.07 6.66 -8.04
CA ILE A 267 -6.75 6.65 -9.47
C ILE A 267 -8.03 6.59 -10.30
N LEU A 268 -8.96 5.70 -9.95
CA LEU A 268 -10.26 5.59 -10.62
C LEU A 268 -11.06 6.89 -10.49
N TYR A 269 -11.03 7.54 -9.33
CA TYR A 269 -11.65 8.86 -9.14
C TYR A 269 -11.05 9.93 -10.06
N ASN A 270 -9.72 10.02 -10.14
CA ASN A 270 -9.08 10.99 -11.02
C ASN A 270 -9.41 10.72 -12.49
N LEU A 271 -9.39 9.47 -12.93
CA LEU A 271 -9.75 9.09 -14.30
C LEU A 271 -11.24 9.30 -14.60
N ALA A 272 -12.12 9.16 -13.61
CA ALA A 272 -13.54 9.45 -13.76
C ALA A 272 -13.79 10.94 -14.03
N ARG A 273 -12.96 11.82 -13.46
CA ARG A 273 -13.06 13.28 -13.67
C ARG A 273 -12.36 13.79 -14.93
N HIS A 274 -11.51 12.97 -15.56
CA HIS A 274 -10.73 13.31 -16.74
C HIS A 274 -10.96 12.27 -17.82
N LEU A 275 -12.13 12.35 -18.47
CA LEU A 275 -12.58 11.35 -19.44
C LEU A 275 -11.64 11.22 -20.63
N GLU A 276 -10.97 12.30 -21.03
CA GLU A 276 -9.94 12.30 -22.07
C GLU A 276 -8.73 11.43 -21.72
N TYR A 277 -8.27 11.49 -20.47
CA TYR A 277 -7.18 10.63 -20.00
C TYR A 277 -7.65 9.19 -19.78
N GLN A 278 -8.89 9.02 -19.30
CA GLN A 278 -9.50 7.70 -19.18
C GLN A 278 -9.57 7.00 -20.55
N GLU A 279 -10.02 7.70 -21.59
CA GLU A 279 -10.14 7.14 -22.94
C GLU A 279 -8.75 6.86 -23.54
N ARG A 280 -7.78 7.74 -23.36
CA ARG A 280 -6.41 7.51 -23.82
C ARG A 280 -5.78 6.27 -23.19
N CYS A 281 -5.96 6.07 -21.86
CA CYS A 281 -5.53 4.83 -21.19
C CYS A 281 -6.25 3.60 -21.78
N ARG A 282 -7.56 3.71 -22.04
CA ARG A 282 -8.34 2.61 -22.64
C ARG A 282 -7.83 2.24 -24.04
N GLN A 283 -7.49 3.23 -24.86
CA GLN A 283 -6.90 3.01 -26.19
C GLN A 283 -5.55 2.32 -26.11
N GLU A 284 -4.68 2.75 -25.17
CA GLU A 284 -3.38 2.11 -24.91
C GLU A 284 -3.56 0.62 -24.56
N VAL A 285 -4.53 0.29 -23.68
CA VAL A 285 -4.80 -1.11 -23.30
C VAL A 285 -5.42 -1.91 -24.47
N ARG A 286 -6.33 -1.32 -25.24
CA ARG A 286 -6.92 -1.97 -26.42
C ARG A 286 -5.87 -2.32 -27.47
N GLU A 287 -4.94 -1.40 -27.74
CA GLU A 287 -3.87 -1.63 -28.68
C GLU A 287 -2.93 -2.74 -28.22
N LEU A 288 -2.61 -2.76 -26.90
CA LEU A 288 -1.78 -3.79 -26.28
C LEU A 288 -2.41 -5.19 -26.36
N LEU A 289 -3.73 -5.29 -26.14
CA LEU A 289 -4.45 -6.58 -26.09
C LEU A 289 -5.11 -6.95 -27.42
N LYS A 290 -4.84 -6.19 -28.48
CA LYS A 290 -5.39 -6.46 -29.81
C LYS A 290 -5.12 -7.91 -30.22
N ASP A 291 -6.16 -8.57 -30.69
CA ASP A 291 -6.12 -9.97 -31.18
C ASP A 291 -5.73 -11.01 -30.10
N ARG A 292 -5.78 -10.65 -28.81
CA ARG A 292 -5.49 -11.55 -27.70
C ARG A 292 -6.76 -12.07 -27.04
N GLU A 293 -6.85 -13.41 -26.97
CA GLU A 293 -7.90 -14.13 -26.23
C GLU A 293 -7.29 -15.22 -25.34
N PRO A 294 -7.57 -15.27 -24.01
CA PRO A 294 -8.42 -14.32 -23.27
C PRO A 294 -7.72 -12.96 -23.07
N GLU A 295 -8.54 -11.92 -22.84
CA GLU A 295 -8.05 -10.56 -22.49
C GLU A 295 -7.42 -10.56 -21.07
N GLU A 296 -6.20 -11.05 -20.96
CA GLU A 296 -5.42 -11.06 -19.72
C GLU A 296 -4.14 -10.26 -19.90
N ILE A 297 -3.75 -9.54 -18.83
CA ILE A 297 -2.46 -8.83 -18.76
C ILE A 297 -1.38 -9.84 -18.40
N GLU A 298 -0.28 -9.81 -19.11
CA GLU A 298 0.93 -10.56 -18.79
C GLU A 298 2.00 -9.66 -18.16
N TRP A 299 3.03 -10.28 -17.56
CA TRP A 299 4.11 -9.53 -16.91
C TRP A 299 4.80 -8.55 -17.86
N ASP A 300 5.09 -8.97 -19.08
CA ASP A 300 5.82 -8.17 -20.05
C ASP A 300 4.97 -7.02 -20.63
N ASP A 301 3.65 -7.08 -20.51
CA ASP A 301 2.72 -6.01 -20.85
C ASP A 301 2.83 -4.82 -19.91
N LEU A 302 3.20 -5.04 -18.66
CA LEU A 302 3.26 -4.00 -17.63
C LEU A 302 4.24 -2.86 -18.00
N ALA A 303 5.26 -3.14 -18.80
CA ALA A 303 6.20 -2.14 -19.31
C ALA A 303 5.62 -1.36 -20.50
N GLN A 304 4.59 -1.88 -21.17
CA GLN A 304 4.02 -1.33 -22.40
C GLN A 304 2.79 -0.45 -22.14
N LEU A 305 2.61 0.03 -20.91
CA LEU A 305 1.54 0.93 -20.47
C LEU A 305 2.11 2.25 -19.95
N PRO A 306 2.84 3.03 -20.79
CA PRO A 306 3.51 4.26 -20.35
C PRO A 306 2.51 5.34 -19.91
N PHE A 307 1.44 5.59 -20.65
CA PHE A 307 0.50 6.65 -20.32
C PHE A 307 -0.35 6.28 -19.07
N LEU A 308 -0.80 5.04 -18.96
CA LEU A 308 -1.42 4.54 -17.74
C LEU A 308 -0.48 4.70 -16.52
N THR A 309 0.82 4.45 -16.71
CA THR A 309 1.82 4.65 -15.66
C THR A 309 1.95 6.11 -15.23
N MET A 310 1.88 7.05 -16.18
CA MET A 310 1.86 8.49 -15.89
C MET A 310 0.61 8.88 -15.07
N CYS A 311 -0.55 8.37 -15.43
CA CYS A 311 -1.81 8.58 -14.71
C CYS A 311 -1.74 8.01 -13.28
N ILE A 312 -1.18 6.82 -13.09
CA ILE A 312 -0.95 6.22 -11.76
C ILE A 312 -0.05 7.14 -10.92
N LYS A 313 1.09 7.56 -11.46
CA LYS A 313 2.05 8.42 -10.74
C LYS A 313 1.42 9.76 -10.34
N GLU A 314 0.69 10.40 -11.22
CA GLU A 314 0.03 11.68 -10.91
C GLU A 314 -1.07 11.51 -9.85
N SER A 315 -1.81 10.41 -9.89
CA SER A 315 -2.77 10.09 -8.84
C SER A 315 -2.10 9.83 -7.49
N LEU A 316 -0.97 9.12 -7.47
CA LEU A 316 -0.16 8.90 -6.26
C LEU A 316 0.48 10.19 -5.74
N ARG A 317 0.74 11.18 -6.60
CA ARG A 317 1.17 12.51 -6.18
C ARG A 317 0.05 13.25 -5.45
N LEU A 318 -1.14 13.32 -6.05
CA LEU A 318 -2.29 14.04 -5.48
C LEU A 318 -2.89 13.33 -4.26
N HIS A 319 -2.85 12.00 -4.25
CA HIS A 319 -3.50 11.17 -3.24
C HIS A 319 -2.56 10.05 -2.77
N PRO A 320 -1.42 10.39 -2.12
CA PRO A 320 -0.52 9.37 -1.62
C PRO A 320 -1.22 8.53 -0.53
N PRO A 321 -1.26 7.19 -0.66
CA PRO A 321 -1.92 6.33 0.34
C PRO A 321 -1.38 6.51 1.75
N ALA A 322 -0.06 6.62 1.90
CA ALA A 322 0.60 6.97 3.16
C ALA A 322 1.00 8.46 3.13
N PRO A 323 0.14 9.36 3.65
CA PRO A 323 0.38 10.81 3.53
C PRO A 323 1.53 11.32 4.38
N ASP A 324 1.89 10.62 5.45
CA ASP A 324 2.92 11.00 6.41
C ASP A 324 3.79 9.80 6.80
N LEU A 325 5.11 10.02 6.94
CA LEU A 325 6.07 9.04 7.44
C LEU A 325 6.66 9.54 8.75
N LEU A 326 6.65 8.70 9.78
CA LEU A 326 7.11 9.05 11.11
C LEU A 326 8.56 8.59 11.35
N ARG A 327 9.38 9.46 11.89
CA ARG A 327 10.77 9.18 12.30
C ARG A 327 11.05 9.75 13.69
N ARG A 328 11.97 9.13 14.41
CA ARG A 328 12.55 9.67 15.65
C ARG A 328 14.05 9.79 15.49
N CYS A 329 14.59 10.98 15.75
CA CYS A 329 16.03 11.20 15.67
C CYS A 329 16.73 10.61 16.89
N THR A 330 17.69 9.71 16.69
CA THR A 330 18.51 9.13 17.78
C THR A 330 19.77 9.94 18.05
N GLN A 331 20.09 10.89 17.18
CA GLN A 331 21.15 11.89 17.29
C GLN A 331 20.72 13.19 16.63
N ASP A 332 21.50 14.24 16.79
CA ASP A 332 21.27 15.51 16.11
C ASP A 332 21.43 15.35 14.60
N ILE A 333 20.53 15.96 13.83
CA ILE A 333 20.54 15.94 12.35
C ILE A 333 20.65 17.38 11.85
N VAL A 334 21.69 17.66 11.09
CA VAL A 334 21.91 18.97 10.47
C VAL A 334 21.13 19.07 9.16
N LEU A 335 20.32 20.12 9.03
CA LEU A 335 19.55 20.45 7.84
C LEU A 335 20.40 21.24 6.82
N PRO A 336 19.99 21.32 5.54
CA PRO A 336 20.75 22.00 4.48
C PRO A 336 21.05 23.48 4.76
N ASP A 337 20.23 24.16 5.55
CA ASP A 337 20.40 25.57 5.92
C ASP A 337 21.17 25.78 7.24
N GLY A 338 21.71 24.70 7.81
CA GLY A 338 22.47 24.73 9.07
C GLY A 338 21.63 24.61 10.34
N ARG A 339 20.28 24.64 10.25
CA ARG A 339 19.42 24.32 11.41
C ARG A 339 19.66 22.88 11.85
N VAL A 340 19.50 22.62 13.14
CA VAL A 340 19.70 21.29 13.72
C VAL A 340 18.38 20.76 14.26
N ILE A 341 18.03 19.54 13.86
CA ILE A 341 16.97 18.75 14.51
C ILE A 341 17.60 18.03 15.70
N PRO A 342 17.22 18.36 16.95
CA PRO A 342 17.81 17.75 18.13
C PRO A 342 17.52 16.25 18.24
N LYS A 343 18.42 15.52 18.86
CA LYS A 343 18.20 14.15 19.32
C LYS A 343 16.87 14.04 20.11
N GLY A 344 16.12 12.97 19.87
CA GLY A 344 14.83 12.70 20.50
C GLY A 344 13.63 13.31 19.79
N SER A 345 13.84 14.23 18.82
CA SER A 345 12.76 14.86 18.07
C SER A 345 11.94 13.83 17.28
N ILE A 346 10.62 14.01 17.29
CA ILE A 346 9.70 13.30 16.40
C ILE A 346 9.57 14.13 15.12
N CYS A 347 9.79 13.48 13.99
CA CYS A 347 9.68 14.09 12.67
C CYS A 347 8.59 13.43 11.84
N ILE A 348 7.73 14.24 11.24
CA ILE A 348 6.79 13.86 10.20
C ILE A 348 7.38 14.28 8.86
N ILE A 349 7.74 13.32 8.02
CA ILE A 349 8.02 13.56 6.62
C ILE A 349 6.67 13.53 5.91
N SER A 350 6.16 14.70 5.53
CA SER A 350 4.84 14.81 4.92
C SER A 350 4.92 14.54 3.42
N VAL A 351 4.64 13.30 3.04
CA VAL A 351 4.58 12.89 1.63
C VAL A 351 3.55 13.75 0.89
N PHE A 352 2.38 13.92 1.48
CA PHE A 352 1.34 14.79 0.93
C PHE A 352 1.83 16.24 0.81
N GLY A 353 2.48 16.78 1.84
CA GLY A 353 3.01 18.14 1.83
C GLY A 353 4.07 18.35 0.72
N ILE A 354 5.00 17.40 0.55
CA ILE A 354 6.01 17.44 -0.52
C ILE A 354 5.35 17.40 -1.90
N HIS A 355 4.38 16.51 -2.09
CA HIS A 355 3.68 16.32 -3.36
C HIS A 355 2.77 17.50 -3.73
N HIS A 356 2.41 18.36 -2.78
CA HIS A 356 1.60 19.57 -2.97
C HIS A 356 2.37 20.86 -2.71
N ASN A 357 3.70 20.79 -2.54
CA ASN A 357 4.53 21.97 -2.33
C ASN A 357 4.61 22.82 -3.60
N PRO A 358 4.09 24.06 -3.60
CA PRO A 358 4.09 24.92 -4.80
C PRO A 358 5.49 25.38 -5.22
N SER A 359 6.49 25.27 -4.36
CA SER A 359 7.91 25.51 -4.71
C SER A 359 8.50 24.37 -5.54
N VAL A 360 7.87 23.18 -5.55
CA VAL A 360 8.31 21.97 -6.24
C VAL A 360 7.42 21.65 -7.44
N TRP A 361 6.11 21.85 -7.27
CA TRP A 361 5.10 21.51 -8.26
C TRP A 361 4.29 22.77 -8.61
N SER A 362 4.36 23.22 -9.84
CA SER A 362 3.47 24.28 -10.35
C SER A 362 2.04 23.76 -10.35
N ASP A 363 1.08 24.61 -9.94
CA ASP A 363 -0.34 24.25 -9.86
C ASP A 363 -0.57 22.87 -9.19
N PRO A 364 -0.14 22.69 -7.92
CA PRO A 364 -0.02 21.38 -7.29
C PRO A 364 -1.34 20.61 -7.13
N GLU A 365 -2.49 21.27 -7.18
CA GLU A 365 -3.80 20.62 -7.08
C GLU A 365 -4.36 20.15 -8.44
N VAL A 366 -3.73 20.54 -9.55
CA VAL A 366 -4.15 20.15 -10.91
C VAL A 366 -3.64 18.76 -11.23
N TYR A 367 -4.55 17.89 -11.71
CA TYR A 367 -4.22 16.55 -12.19
C TYR A 367 -3.67 16.64 -13.62
N ASP A 368 -2.37 16.45 -13.76
CA ASP A 368 -1.66 16.50 -15.04
C ASP A 368 -0.65 15.36 -15.17
N PRO A 369 -1.02 14.23 -15.81
CA PRO A 369 -0.12 13.09 -16.01
C PRO A 369 1.18 13.41 -16.74
N PHE A 370 1.19 14.46 -17.60
CA PHE A 370 2.37 14.85 -18.36
C PHE A 370 3.51 15.40 -17.50
N ARG A 371 3.28 15.67 -16.23
CA ARG A 371 4.35 15.93 -15.25
C ARG A 371 5.35 14.77 -15.15
N PHE A 372 4.89 13.54 -15.47
CA PHE A 372 5.66 12.31 -15.42
C PHE A 372 6.07 11.79 -16.80
N ASP A 373 5.88 12.60 -17.84
CA ASP A 373 6.41 12.31 -19.17
C ASP A 373 7.93 12.26 -19.12
N PRO A 374 8.58 11.18 -19.59
CA PRO A 374 10.05 11.10 -19.68
C PRO A 374 10.69 12.24 -20.48
N GLU A 375 9.96 12.80 -21.44
CA GLU A 375 10.43 13.93 -22.28
C GLU A 375 10.23 15.30 -21.60
N ASN A 376 9.60 15.34 -20.42
CA ASN A 376 9.37 16.60 -19.70
C ASN A 376 10.69 17.23 -19.27
N PRO A 377 10.99 18.49 -19.69
CA PRO A 377 12.26 19.14 -19.41
C PRO A 377 12.43 19.55 -17.94
N GLN A 378 11.35 19.55 -17.14
CA GLN A 378 11.41 19.91 -15.71
C GLN A 378 12.11 18.82 -14.90
N LYS A 379 13.37 19.03 -14.62
CA LYS A 379 14.15 18.17 -13.70
C LYS A 379 13.78 18.51 -12.25
N ARG A 380 13.12 17.59 -11.57
CA ARG A 380 12.81 17.67 -10.12
C ARG A 380 13.77 16.78 -9.34
N SER A 381 13.97 17.11 -8.06
CA SER A 381 14.63 16.21 -7.11
C SER A 381 13.92 14.83 -7.10
N PRO A 382 14.66 13.72 -7.04
CA PRO A 382 14.05 12.40 -6.85
C PRO A 382 13.16 12.33 -5.61
N LEU A 383 13.44 13.14 -4.58
CA LEU A 383 12.65 13.22 -3.36
C LEU A 383 11.40 14.11 -3.48
N ALA A 384 11.16 14.73 -4.64
CA ALA A 384 9.93 15.45 -4.91
C ALA A 384 8.71 14.51 -5.06
N PHE A 385 8.96 13.24 -5.41
CA PHE A 385 7.92 12.23 -5.61
C PHE A 385 8.30 10.94 -4.87
N ILE A 386 7.71 10.73 -3.69
CA ILE A 386 8.07 9.64 -2.76
C ILE A 386 6.85 8.85 -2.25
N PRO A 387 5.92 8.42 -3.11
CA PRO A 387 4.72 7.70 -2.66
C PRO A 387 5.05 6.34 -2.02
N PHE A 388 6.23 5.78 -2.33
CA PHE A 388 6.79 4.55 -1.76
C PHE A 388 7.94 4.81 -0.79
N SER A 389 8.01 6.03 -0.23
CA SER A 389 9.15 6.49 0.57
C SER A 389 10.46 6.50 -0.24
N ALA A 390 11.59 6.71 0.40
CA ALA A 390 12.92 6.67 -0.21
C ALA A 390 13.98 6.19 0.80
N GLY A 391 15.20 5.94 0.32
CA GLY A 391 16.32 5.49 1.12
C GLY A 391 16.21 4.03 1.57
N PRO A 392 17.00 3.60 2.59
CA PRO A 392 17.09 2.21 2.99
C PRO A 392 15.75 1.60 3.42
N ARG A 393 14.84 2.41 3.96
CA ARG A 393 13.52 2.01 4.45
C ARG A 393 12.37 2.30 3.48
N ASN A 394 12.65 2.37 2.20
CA ASN A 394 11.62 2.47 1.17
C ASN A 394 10.71 1.22 1.14
N CYS A 395 9.59 1.34 0.46
CA CYS A 395 8.64 0.23 0.27
C CYS A 395 9.29 -0.94 -0.47
N ILE A 396 9.32 -2.11 0.18
CA ILE A 396 9.82 -3.35 -0.45
C ILE A 396 8.82 -3.90 -1.48
N GLY A 397 7.52 -3.64 -1.29
CA GLY A 397 6.43 -4.11 -2.15
C GLY A 397 6.11 -3.18 -3.33
N GLN A 398 6.95 -2.19 -3.66
CA GLN A 398 6.65 -1.21 -4.72
C GLN A 398 6.34 -1.87 -6.06
N THR A 399 7.15 -2.84 -6.50
CA THR A 399 6.94 -3.55 -7.77
C THR A 399 5.66 -4.37 -7.75
N PHE A 400 5.38 -5.06 -6.63
CA PHE A 400 4.13 -5.80 -6.42
C PHE A 400 2.91 -4.86 -6.57
N ALA A 401 2.88 -3.77 -5.79
CA ALA A 401 1.78 -2.82 -5.81
C ALA A 401 1.57 -2.17 -7.19
N MET A 402 2.66 -1.77 -7.86
CA MET A 402 2.57 -1.19 -9.20
C MET A 402 2.06 -2.19 -10.24
N SER A 403 2.45 -3.46 -10.13
CA SER A 403 1.97 -4.52 -11.03
C SER A 403 0.48 -4.79 -10.81
N GLU A 404 0.04 -4.92 -9.55
CA GLU A 404 -1.37 -5.11 -9.20
C GLU A 404 -2.24 -3.94 -9.68
N MET A 405 -1.80 -2.70 -9.43
CA MET A 405 -2.51 -1.50 -9.89
C MET A 405 -2.63 -1.46 -11.42
N LYS A 406 -1.56 -1.76 -12.15
CA LYS A 406 -1.60 -1.77 -13.62
C LYS A 406 -2.57 -2.81 -14.17
N VAL A 407 -2.54 -4.03 -13.65
CA VAL A 407 -3.48 -5.09 -14.05
C VAL A 407 -4.92 -4.68 -13.76
N ALA A 408 -5.20 -4.24 -12.53
CA ALA A 408 -6.54 -3.85 -12.12
C ALA A 408 -7.09 -2.69 -12.96
N LEU A 409 -6.29 -1.65 -13.20
CA LEU A 409 -6.69 -0.49 -13.98
C LEU A 409 -6.87 -0.83 -15.45
N ALA A 410 -5.93 -1.55 -16.07
CA ALA A 410 -6.01 -1.94 -17.48
C ALA A 410 -7.31 -2.70 -17.76
N LEU A 411 -7.61 -3.74 -16.98
CA LEU A 411 -8.82 -4.54 -17.14
C LEU A 411 -10.10 -3.74 -16.82
N THR A 412 -10.04 -2.84 -15.80
CA THR A 412 -11.20 -2.01 -15.45
C THR A 412 -11.53 -1.03 -16.57
N LEU A 413 -10.53 -0.35 -17.11
CA LEU A 413 -10.68 0.62 -18.20
C LEU A 413 -11.15 -0.04 -19.50
N LEU A 414 -10.73 -1.27 -19.75
CA LEU A 414 -11.16 -2.05 -20.90
C LEU A 414 -12.67 -2.38 -20.84
N ARG A 415 -13.18 -2.66 -19.66
CA ARG A 415 -14.51 -3.25 -19.45
C ARG A 415 -15.57 -2.27 -18.94
N PHE A 416 -15.15 -1.15 -18.36
CA PHE A 416 -16.05 -0.17 -17.76
C PHE A 416 -15.73 1.26 -18.18
N ARG A 417 -16.78 2.05 -18.33
CA ARG A 417 -16.72 3.50 -18.31
C ARG A 417 -16.93 3.96 -16.88
N ILE A 418 -16.01 4.78 -16.38
CA ILE A 418 -15.99 5.25 -15.01
C ILE A 418 -16.46 6.70 -15.00
N LEU A 419 -17.46 7.01 -14.20
CA LEU A 419 -18.02 8.36 -14.09
C LEU A 419 -17.98 8.82 -12.63
N PRO A 420 -17.76 10.11 -12.38
CA PRO A 420 -17.75 10.65 -11.04
C PRO A 420 -19.15 10.63 -10.44
N ASP A 421 -19.22 10.53 -9.10
CA ASP A 421 -20.45 10.81 -8.37
C ASP A 421 -20.70 12.33 -8.27
N HIS A 422 -21.90 12.71 -7.89
CA HIS A 422 -22.30 14.13 -7.80
C HIS A 422 -21.55 14.90 -6.70
N LYS A 423 -21.07 14.21 -5.68
CA LYS A 423 -20.38 14.82 -4.54
C LYS A 423 -18.88 14.64 -4.64
N GLU A 424 -18.13 15.74 -4.60
CA GLU A 424 -16.67 15.70 -4.51
C GLU A 424 -16.25 15.17 -3.13
N PRO A 425 -15.44 14.08 -3.09
CA PRO A 425 -14.99 13.47 -1.84
C PRO A 425 -13.95 14.38 -1.16
N ARG A 426 -14.07 14.56 0.16
CA ARG A 426 -13.03 15.20 0.95
C ARG A 426 -11.99 14.17 1.37
N ARG A 427 -10.71 14.53 1.22
CA ARG A 427 -9.58 13.71 1.70
C ARG A 427 -9.61 13.62 3.22
N LYS A 428 -9.73 12.41 3.75
CA LYS A 428 -9.69 12.11 5.19
C LYS A 428 -8.33 11.51 5.55
N PRO A 429 -7.48 12.23 6.30
CA PRO A 429 -6.20 11.70 6.76
C PRO A 429 -6.45 10.67 7.88
N GLU A 430 -6.17 9.44 7.58
CA GLU A 430 -6.07 8.33 8.53
C GLU A 430 -4.66 7.73 8.41
N VAL A 431 -4.40 6.53 8.94
CA VAL A 431 -3.12 5.84 8.71
C VAL A 431 -2.89 5.70 7.20
N ILE A 432 -3.96 5.35 6.48
CA ILE A 432 -4.02 5.35 5.02
C ILE A 432 -5.06 6.37 4.57
N LEU A 433 -4.77 7.11 3.50
CA LEU A 433 -5.64 8.16 2.98
C LEU A 433 -7.00 7.59 2.53
N ARG A 434 -8.07 8.14 3.09
CA ARG A 434 -9.46 7.78 2.78
C ARG A 434 -10.24 8.98 2.25
N ALA A 435 -11.49 8.74 1.88
CA ALA A 435 -12.47 9.78 1.56
C ALA A 435 -13.53 9.86 2.67
N GLU A 436 -13.90 11.07 3.07
CA GLU A 436 -14.96 11.31 4.06
C GLU A 436 -16.31 10.92 3.46
N GLY A 437 -16.98 9.95 4.10
CA GLY A 437 -18.26 9.41 3.60
C GLY A 437 -18.13 8.39 2.47
N GLY A 438 -16.91 7.85 2.23
CA GLY A 438 -16.62 6.91 1.16
C GLY A 438 -16.32 7.57 -0.18
N LEU A 439 -15.78 6.80 -1.11
CA LEU A 439 -15.48 7.25 -2.47
C LEU A 439 -16.38 6.51 -3.44
N TRP A 440 -17.39 7.22 -3.93
CA TRP A 440 -18.44 6.67 -4.76
C TRP A 440 -18.21 7.02 -6.23
N LEU A 441 -18.27 6.01 -7.10
CA LEU A 441 -18.19 6.16 -8.55
C LEU A 441 -19.32 5.38 -9.23
N ARG A 442 -19.65 5.78 -10.46
CA ARG A 442 -20.56 5.00 -11.31
C ARG A 442 -19.74 4.20 -12.31
N MET A 443 -19.98 2.89 -12.31
CA MET A 443 -19.31 1.91 -13.17
C MET A 443 -20.28 1.43 -14.22
N GLU A 444 -20.12 1.92 -15.46
CA GLU A 444 -20.98 1.53 -16.59
C GLU A 444 -20.24 0.47 -17.42
N PRO A 445 -20.77 -0.77 -17.50
CA PRO A 445 -20.18 -1.79 -18.36
C PRO A 445 -20.15 -1.33 -19.82
N LEU A 446 -19.01 -1.50 -20.46
CA LEU A 446 -18.90 -1.31 -21.91
C LEU A 446 -19.44 -2.54 -22.61
N SER A 447 -20.25 -2.36 -23.64
CA SER A 447 -20.71 -3.47 -24.47
C SER A 447 -19.52 -4.13 -25.17
N THR A 448 -19.34 -5.42 -24.96
CA THR A 448 -18.46 -6.27 -25.77
C THR A 448 -19.19 -6.52 -27.08
N GLY A 449 -19.20 -5.56 -27.98
CA GLY A 449 -19.97 -5.73 -29.19
C GLY A 449 -19.61 -4.70 -30.24
N ALA A 450 -19.08 -5.21 -31.31
CA ALA A 450 -19.08 -4.69 -32.67
C ALA A 450 -18.34 -3.35 -32.90
N GLN A 451 -17.11 -3.45 -33.29
CA GLN A 451 -16.66 -2.76 -34.50
C GLN A 451 -16.08 -3.76 -35.47
#